data_c9fc74185cfac7751a5ef7d766d03c63
#
_entry.id   c9fc74185cfac7751a5ef7d766d03c63
#
_cell.length_a   1.000
_cell.length_b   1.000
_cell.length_c   1.000
_cell.angle_alpha   90.00
_cell.angle_beta   90.00
_cell.angle_gamma   90.00
#
_symmetry.space_group_name_H-M   'P 1'
#
loop_
_entity.id
_entity.type
_entity.pdbx_description
1 polymer ?
#
loop_
_entity_poly.entity_id
_entity_poly.type
_entity_poly.pdbx_seq_one_letter_code
_entity_poly.pdbx_strand_id
1 'polypeptide(L)'
;AAIAAAGGGTVKLLANAGEITIGSPLKLNLNGKTATKLNVTGDVTLASLLPEGYVFKSGSTWITDPSGTELTNVSMAKIPITSMSYPPKMGMEYGGMGTLLVNVKGTGTVSFQWYKVENGKETAVGSATTKNQFDLAAQNLSVGRHTFRFSATCDGYEKMSGDIVVTVQKANIRSGLITPPTAQENLTYTGQEQALITAGSVTNYGTMQYSLTENGAYSQAIPTGTDAGTYTVWYRVIGDENHNNTAPASVAVSIGKKPLTITGVTAASKPYDGTTNADISGVTFDGMNLKRGTDYTVTASFD
;
A
#
# COMPACT_ATOMS: atom_id res chain seq x y z
N ALA A 1 28.68 16.44 52.93
CA ALA A 1 29.64 15.39 53.33
C ALA A 1 30.48 15.06 52.09
N ALA A 2 31.82 15.25 52.18
CA ALA A 2 32.72 14.79 51.12
C ALA A 2 32.79 13.26 51.18
N ILE A 3 32.37 12.60 50.12
CA ILE A 3 32.57 11.16 49.97
C ILE A 3 33.94 10.98 49.31
N ALA A 4 34.93 10.60 50.10
CA ALA A 4 36.22 10.15 49.56
C ALA A 4 36.02 8.78 48.91
N ALA A 5 36.24 8.69 47.62
CA ALA A 5 36.05 7.46 46.87
C ALA A 5 37.10 6.45 47.23
N ALA A 6 36.71 5.27 47.68
CA ALA A 6 37.42 4.04 47.40
C ALA A 6 37.30 3.75 45.90
N GLY A 7 38.42 3.72 45.19
CA GLY A 7 38.45 3.65 43.73
C GLY A 7 37.45 2.62 43.13
N GLY A 8 36.52 3.10 42.33
CA GLY A 8 35.63 2.29 41.50
C GLY A 8 34.48 1.56 42.23
N GLY A 9 34.33 1.67 43.52
CA GLY A 9 33.30 0.96 44.30
C GLY A 9 31.95 1.67 44.31
N THR A 10 30.92 1.00 44.86
CA THR A 10 29.61 1.58 45.12
C THR A 10 29.58 2.25 46.51
N VAL A 11 29.26 3.54 46.56
CA VAL A 11 29.04 4.29 47.79
C VAL A 11 27.54 4.29 48.12
N LYS A 12 27.17 3.82 49.31
CA LYS A 12 25.82 3.77 49.82
C LYS A 12 25.54 4.86 50.84
N LEU A 13 24.51 5.65 50.64
CA LEU A 13 24.10 6.65 51.58
C LEU A 13 23.32 6.01 52.75
N LEU A 14 23.72 6.31 53.99
CA LEU A 14 23.08 5.76 55.20
C LEU A 14 22.06 6.69 55.84
N ALA A 15 22.15 7.99 55.54
CA ALA A 15 21.22 9.00 56.02
C ALA A 15 20.99 10.05 54.91
N ASN A 16 19.93 10.88 55.07
CA ASN A 16 19.78 12.04 54.19
C ASN A 16 20.98 12.97 54.29
N ALA A 17 21.37 13.51 53.15
CA ALA A 17 22.52 14.41 53.07
C ALA A 17 22.07 15.82 52.65
N GLY A 18 22.86 16.82 53.01
CA GLY A 18 22.77 18.15 52.45
C GLY A 18 23.31 18.13 51.01
N GLU A 19 24.48 18.72 50.85
CA GLU A 19 25.17 18.73 49.55
C GLU A 19 26.16 17.56 49.48
N ILE A 20 26.17 16.90 48.32
CA ILE A 20 27.13 15.86 47.96
C ILE A 20 27.89 16.30 46.70
N THR A 21 29.22 16.30 46.75
CA THR A 21 30.09 16.57 45.61
C THR A 21 30.96 15.35 45.34
N ILE A 22 30.97 14.87 44.09
CA ILE A 22 31.70 13.68 43.64
C ILE A 22 32.66 14.10 42.53
N GLY A 23 33.95 13.95 42.75
CA GLY A 23 35.02 14.28 41.81
C GLY A 23 35.85 13.07 41.35
N SER A 24 35.44 11.86 41.70
CA SER A 24 36.12 10.62 41.30
C SER A 24 35.11 9.56 40.85
N PRO A 25 35.46 8.69 39.90
CA PRO A 25 34.56 7.64 39.40
C PRO A 25 34.12 6.69 40.50
N LEU A 26 32.78 6.56 40.68
CA LEU A 26 32.16 5.61 41.61
C LEU A 26 30.71 5.36 41.16
N LYS A 27 30.05 4.35 41.73
CA LYS A 27 28.57 4.21 41.66
C LYS A 27 27.98 4.76 42.98
N LEU A 28 26.94 5.58 42.86
CA LEU A 28 26.22 6.14 43.99
C LEU A 28 24.91 5.37 44.22
N ASN A 29 24.68 4.89 45.43
CA ASN A 29 23.40 4.35 45.85
C ASN A 29 22.82 5.17 46.98
N LEU A 30 21.80 5.95 46.69
CA LEU A 30 21.14 6.79 47.71
C LEU A 30 20.32 5.94 48.73
N ASN A 31 20.11 4.64 48.49
CA ASN A 31 19.50 3.72 49.46
C ASN A 31 18.16 4.23 50.06
N GLY A 32 17.32 4.82 49.23
CA GLY A 32 16.05 5.44 49.67
C GLY A 32 16.22 6.77 50.43
N LYS A 33 17.42 7.26 50.54
CA LYS A 33 17.73 8.58 51.15
C LYS A 33 17.70 9.67 50.09
N THR A 34 17.72 10.92 50.53
CA THR A 34 17.72 12.11 49.68
C THR A 34 18.99 12.97 49.92
N ALA A 35 19.37 13.72 48.91
CA ALA A 35 20.34 14.80 49.03
C ALA A 35 19.69 16.09 48.59
N THR A 36 19.96 17.19 49.29
CA THR A 36 19.47 18.52 48.87
C THR A 36 20.14 18.98 47.60
N LYS A 37 21.39 18.54 47.37
CA LYS A 37 22.18 18.88 46.21
C LYS A 37 23.18 17.77 45.89
N LEU A 38 23.30 17.41 44.61
CA LEU A 38 24.32 16.48 44.10
C LEU A 38 25.08 17.17 42.98
N ASN A 39 26.39 17.32 43.17
CA ASN A 39 27.31 17.90 42.17
C ASN A 39 28.28 16.84 41.67
N VAL A 40 28.71 16.97 40.45
CA VAL A 40 29.85 16.25 39.89
C VAL A 40 30.92 17.24 39.44
N THR A 41 32.20 16.82 39.55
CA THR A 41 33.35 17.62 39.15
C THR A 41 34.37 16.74 38.40
N GLY A 42 35.29 17.36 37.67
CA GLY A 42 36.28 16.66 36.87
C GLY A 42 35.63 15.86 35.71
N ASP A 43 36.11 14.66 35.49
CA ASP A 43 35.63 13.76 34.42
C ASP A 43 34.43 12.90 34.82
N VAL A 44 33.81 13.20 35.97
CA VAL A 44 32.62 12.48 36.46
C VAL A 44 31.37 13.10 35.90
N THR A 45 30.46 12.27 35.38
CA THR A 45 29.12 12.68 34.93
C THR A 45 28.04 12.12 35.86
N LEU A 46 26.90 12.79 35.97
CA LEU A 46 25.77 12.32 36.77
C LEU A 46 25.33 10.93 36.30
N ALA A 47 25.31 10.70 34.97
CA ALA A 47 24.97 9.42 34.39
C ALA A 47 25.91 8.28 34.85
N SER A 48 27.21 8.55 34.98
CA SER A 48 28.22 7.59 35.42
C SER A 48 28.02 7.11 36.87
N LEU A 49 27.34 7.91 37.69
CA LEU A 49 27.06 7.57 39.09
C LEU A 49 25.91 6.54 39.25
N LEU A 50 25.04 6.40 38.27
CA LEU A 50 23.86 5.53 38.38
C LEU A 50 24.24 4.06 38.39
N PRO A 51 23.77 3.26 39.36
CA PRO A 51 23.76 1.81 39.24
C PRO A 51 22.83 1.36 38.12
N GLU A 52 23.05 0.20 37.58
CA GLU A 52 22.18 -0.39 36.57
C GLU A 52 20.72 -0.56 37.10
N GLY A 53 19.74 -0.18 36.27
CA GLY A 53 18.32 -0.23 36.61
C GLY A 53 17.85 0.88 37.54
N TYR A 54 18.65 1.90 37.77
CA TYR A 54 18.25 3.08 38.59
C TYR A 54 18.26 4.37 37.78
N VAL A 55 17.50 5.33 38.25
CA VAL A 55 17.39 6.68 37.69
C VAL A 55 17.29 7.70 38.82
N PHE A 56 17.81 8.89 38.57
CA PHE A 56 17.64 10.00 39.51
C PHE A 56 16.25 10.62 39.46
N LYS A 57 15.81 11.15 40.60
CA LYS A 57 14.65 12.05 40.69
C LYS A 57 15.08 13.35 41.35
N SER A 58 14.53 14.47 40.88
CA SER A 58 14.57 15.75 41.53
C SER A 58 13.17 16.06 42.06
N GLY A 59 12.97 15.89 43.36
CA GLY A 59 11.63 15.86 43.94
C GLY A 59 10.78 14.77 43.35
N SER A 60 9.67 15.09 42.69
CA SER A 60 8.77 14.13 41.97
C SER A 60 9.18 13.88 40.52
N THR A 61 10.06 14.72 39.95
CA THR A 61 10.44 14.67 38.53
C THR A 61 11.52 13.61 38.27
N TRP A 62 11.31 12.75 37.29
CA TRP A 62 12.29 11.78 36.80
C TRP A 62 13.34 12.48 35.93
N ILE A 63 14.61 12.19 36.16
CA ILE A 63 15.75 12.74 35.39
C ILE A 63 16.21 11.65 34.40
N THR A 64 15.62 11.63 33.24
CA THR A 64 15.88 10.63 32.19
C THR A 64 17.17 10.90 31.42
N ASP A 65 17.63 12.16 31.38
CA ASP A 65 18.89 12.59 30.80
C ASP A 65 19.69 13.40 31.82
N PRO A 66 20.54 12.75 32.65
CA PRO A 66 21.37 13.43 33.60
C PRO A 66 22.65 14.00 32.96
N SER A 67 22.53 14.88 31.97
CA SER A 67 23.64 15.51 31.24
C SER A 67 24.29 16.69 31.97
N GLY A 68 23.62 17.22 32.97
CA GLY A 68 24.14 18.32 33.76
C GLY A 68 25.23 17.90 34.75
N THR A 69 25.78 18.90 35.48
CA THR A 69 26.77 18.70 36.55
C THR A 69 26.17 18.80 37.93
N GLU A 70 24.91 19.18 38.04
CA GLU A 70 24.21 19.44 39.31
C GLU A 70 22.74 18.94 39.26
N LEU A 71 22.30 18.37 40.37
CA LEU A 71 20.89 18.09 40.65
C LEU A 71 20.50 18.54 42.04
N THR A 72 19.27 19.01 42.22
CA THR A 72 18.69 19.42 43.51
C THR A 72 17.56 18.50 43.94
N ASN A 73 17.32 18.42 45.25
CA ASN A 73 16.28 17.53 45.87
C ASN A 73 16.37 16.08 45.31
N VAL A 74 17.57 15.52 45.33
CA VAL A 74 17.93 14.31 44.63
C VAL A 74 17.53 13.07 45.42
N SER A 75 16.85 12.17 44.75
CA SER A 75 16.61 10.78 45.18
C SER A 75 16.92 9.81 44.01
N MET A 76 16.93 8.52 44.29
CA MET A 76 17.10 7.47 43.29
C MET A 76 15.97 6.46 43.42
N ALA A 77 15.46 6.02 42.29
CA ALA A 77 14.47 4.98 42.23
C ALA A 77 14.85 3.95 41.14
N LYS A 78 14.31 2.75 41.26
CA LYS A 78 14.38 1.77 40.16
C LYS A 78 13.59 2.29 38.95
N ILE A 79 14.10 2.03 37.77
CA ILE A 79 13.41 2.38 36.52
C ILE A 79 12.08 1.64 36.45
N PRO A 80 10.93 2.34 36.41
CA PRO A 80 9.62 1.68 36.41
C PRO A 80 9.35 0.85 35.15
N ILE A 81 9.93 1.23 33.98
CA ILE A 81 9.80 0.47 32.74
C ILE A 81 11.06 -0.36 32.54
N THR A 82 10.92 -1.67 32.75
CA THR A 82 12.06 -2.62 32.74
C THR A 82 12.37 -3.19 31.36
N SER A 83 11.38 -3.27 30.49
CA SER A 83 11.60 -3.69 29.10
C SER A 83 10.57 -3.05 28.16
N MET A 84 10.99 -2.84 26.90
CA MET A 84 10.15 -2.32 25.84
C MET A 84 10.54 -3.03 24.55
N SER A 85 9.57 -3.68 23.90
CA SER A 85 9.75 -4.28 22.58
C SER A 85 8.56 -3.97 21.67
N TYR A 86 8.82 -3.78 20.39
CA TYR A 86 7.85 -3.43 19.37
C TYR A 86 8.39 -3.79 17.98
N PRO A 87 7.52 -3.98 16.98
CA PRO A 87 7.96 -4.24 15.62
C PRO A 87 8.56 -2.95 15.04
N PRO A 88 9.82 -2.95 14.56
CA PRO A 88 10.41 -1.75 13.95
C PRO A 88 9.84 -1.45 12.56
N LYS A 89 9.21 -2.44 11.93
CA LYS A 89 8.62 -2.34 10.58
C LYS A 89 7.33 -3.16 10.51
N MET A 90 6.37 -2.67 9.74
CA MET A 90 5.13 -3.38 9.42
C MET A 90 4.72 -3.06 7.98
N GLY A 91 4.24 -4.08 7.22
CA GLY A 91 3.62 -3.91 5.92
C GLY A 91 2.12 -4.16 6.01
N MET A 92 1.34 -3.40 5.23
CA MET A 92 -0.09 -3.63 5.05
C MET A 92 -0.52 -3.17 3.65
N GLU A 93 -1.66 -3.66 3.18
CA GLU A 93 -2.29 -3.14 1.95
C GLU A 93 -3.19 -1.94 2.29
N TYR A 94 -3.40 -1.07 1.30
CA TYR A 94 -4.33 0.05 1.42
C TYR A 94 -5.75 -0.42 1.79
N GLY A 95 -6.36 0.25 2.74
CA GLY A 95 -7.68 -0.14 3.29
C GLY A 95 -7.69 -1.45 4.09
N GLY A 96 -6.51 -2.06 4.31
CA GLY A 96 -6.37 -3.26 5.12
C GLY A 96 -6.45 -2.98 6.63
N MET A 97 -6.69 -4.02 7.41
CA MET A 97 -6.61 -3.94 8.86
C MET A 97 -5.18 -4.18 9.32
N GLY A 98 -4.62 -3.23 10.05
CA GLY A 98 -3.29 -3.35 10.65
C GLY A 98 -3.33 -2.92 12.10
N THR A 99 -2.62 -3.65 12.96
CA THR A 99 -2.49 -3.30 14.38
C THR A 99 -1.04 -3.39 14.80
N LEU A 100 -0.49 -2.30 15.34
CA LEU A 100 0.81 -2.33 16.00
C LEU A 100 0.61 -2.83 17.43
N LEU A 101 1.23 -3.96 17.74
CA LEU A 101 1.24 -4.53 19.08
C LEU A 101 2.61 -4.26 19.72
N VAL A 102 2.60 -3.70 20.91
CA VAL A 102 3.82 -3.40 21.67
C VAL A 102 3.82 -4.16 22.98
N ASN A 103 5.01 -4.48 23.48
CA ASN A 103 5.16 -5.19 24.74
C ASN A 103 6.08 -4.36 25.66
N VAL A 104 5.49 -3.85 26.72
CA VAL A 104 6.20 -3.04 27.71
C VAL A 104 5.95 -3.60 29.09
N LYS A 105 7.01 -3.89 29.84
CA LYS A 105 6.95 -4.33 31.24
C LYS A 105 7.24 -3.16 32.15
N GLY A 106 6.29 -2.86 33.03
CA GLY A 106 6.41 -1.85 34.08
C GLY A 106 6.22 -2.43 35.47
N THR A 107 6.60 -1.69 36.50
CA THR A 107 6.35 -2.05 37.92
C THR A 107 4.89 -1.81 38.35
N GLY A 108 4.17 -0.99 37.57
CA GLY A 108 2.77 -0.64 37.75
C GLY A 108 2.03 -0.61 36.42
N THR A 109 0.88 0.07 36.39
CA THR A 109 0.09 0.26 35.17
C THR A 109 0.87 1.11 34.17
N VAL A 110 1.01 0.59 32.93
CA VAL A 110 1.65 1.33 31.83
C VAL A 110 0.56 1.97 30.99
N SER A 111 0.72 3.24 30.68
CA SER A 111 -0.08 3.97 29.69
C SER A 111 0.75 4.29 28.47
N PHE A 112 0.10 4.38 27.31
CA PHE A 112 0.72 4.60 26.02
C PHE A 112 0.13 5.83 25.35
N GLN A 113 0.99 6.72 24.82
CA GLN A 113 0.60 7.78 23.90
C GLN A 113 1.26 7.51 22.56
N TRP A 114 0.47 7.47 21.48
CA TRP A 114 0.96 7.26 20.12
C TRP A 114 1.18 8.58 19.39
N TYR A 115 2.15 8.58 18.49
CA TYR A 115 2.53 9.73 17.69
C TYR A 115 2.74 9.33 16.24
N LYS A 116 2.26 10.17 15.33
CA LYS A 116 2.65 10.13 13.92
C LYS A 116 3.86 11.07 13.75
N VAL A 117 4.87 10.63 13.01
CA VAL A 117 6.09 11.38 12.76
C VAL A 117 6.12 11.81 11.30
N GLU A 118 6.05 13.11 11.04
CA GLU A 118 6.12 13.72 9.72
C GLU A 118 7.18 14.81 9.69
N ASN A 119 8.14 14.72 8.76
CA ASN A 119 9.25 15.66 8.63
C ASN A 119 10.02 15.88 9.95
N GLY A 120 10.19 14.81 10.73
CA GLY A 120 10.86 14.85 12.02
C GLY A 120 10.02 15.42 13.16
N LYS A 121 8.79 15.87 12.90
CA LYS A 121 7.86 16.38 13.91
C LYS A 121 6.90 15.30 14.38
N GLU A 122 6.77 15.16 15.69
CA GLU A 122 5.81 14.26 16.31
C GLU A 122 4.46 14.96 16.54
N THR A 123 3.38 14.29 16.17
CA THR A 123 2.01 14.74 16.43
C THR A 123 1.27 13.63 17.15
N ALA A 124 0.70 13.91 18.32
CA ALA A 124 -0.04 12.93 19.09
C ALA A 124 -1.27 12.42 18.32
N VAL A 125 -1.50 11.11 18.35
CA VAL A 125 -2.63 10.45 17.74
C VAL A 125 -3.51 9.86 18.83
N GLY A 126 -4.74 10.36 18.93
CA GLY A 126 -5.67 9.98 20.00
C GLY A 126 -5.21 10.41 21.38
N SER A 127 -5.89 9.93 22.40
CA SER A 127 -5.54 10.14 23.81
C SER A 127 -4.71 8.98 24.34
N ALA A 128 -3.95 9.22 25.42
CA ALA A 128 -3.23 8.17 26.12
C ALA A 128 -4.16 7.05 26.57
N THR A 129 -3.70 5.81 26.49
CA THR A 129 -4.47 4.59 26.75
C THR A 129 -3.64 3.55 27.48
N THR A 130 -4.27 2.64 28.19
CA THR A 130 -3.60 1.45 28.77
C THR A 130 -3.54 0.25 27.80
N LYS A 131 -4.15 0.37 26.61
CA LYS A 131 -4.09 -0.67 25.59
C LYS A 131 -2.71 -0.65 24.91
N ASN A 132 -2.06 -1.79 24.87
CA ASN A 132 -0.74 -1.99 24.26
C ASN A 132 -0.79 -2.21 22.73
N GLN A 133 -1.85 -1.74 22.10
CA GLN A 133 -2.07 -1.88 20.65
C GLN A 133 -2.54 -0.55 20.05
N PHE A 134 -2.21 -0.37 18.76
CA PHE A 134 -2.61 0.80 17.99
C PHE A 134 -3.22 0.37 16.67
N ASP A 135 -4.44 0.80 16.41
CA ASP A 135 -5.20 0.48 15.21
C ASP A 135 -4.77 1.41 14.05
N LEU A 136 -4.16 0.81 13.03
CA LEU A 136 -3.72 1.51 11.83
C LEU A 136 -4.87 1.74 10.84
N ALA A 137 -5.92 0.90 10.86
CA ALA A 137 -7.06 1.07 9.96
C ALA A 137 -7.78 2.39 10.21
N ALA A 138 -7.86 2.81 11.48
CA ALA A 138 -8.46 4.08 11.87
C ALA A 138 -7.64 5.32 11.43
N GLN A 139 -6.43 5.13 10.91
CA GLN A 139 -5.54 6.24 10.53
C GLN A 139 -5.71 6.69 9.06
N ASN A 140 -6.47 5.97 8.24
CA ASN A 140 -6.70 6.28 6.82
C ASN A 140 -5.39 6.54 6.05
N LEU A 141 -4.41 5.65 6.21
CA LEU A 141 -3.09 5.82 5.63
C LEU A 141 -3.13 5.65 4.10
N SER A 142 -2.56 6.61 3.37
CA SER A 142 -2.31 6.49 1.93
C SER A 142 -1.23 5.45 1.63
N VAL A 143 -1.13 5.02 0.38
CA VAL A 143 0.02 4.22 -0.10
C VAL A 143 1.31 4.97 0.13
N GLY A 144 2.32 4.28 0.70
CA GLY A 144 3.61 4.88 1.03
C GLY A 144 4.14 4.48 2.39
N ARG A 145 5.12 5.23 2.86
CA ARG A 145 5.77 5.03 4.17
C ARG A 145 5.24 6.02 5.18
N HIS A 146 4.85 5.49 6.34
CA HIS A 146 4.42 6.28 7.50
C HIS A 146 5.26 5.89 8.70
N THR A 147 5.62 6.86 9.52
CA THR A 147 6.42 6.62 10.72
C THR A 147 5.58 6.93 11.94
N PHE A 148 5.62 6.01 12.89
CA PHE A 148 4.97 6.15 14.19
C PHE A 148 5.99 5.97 15.31
N ARG A 149 5.67 6.53 16.46
CA ARG A 149 6.33 6.30 17.75
C ARG A 149 5.29 6.18 18.84
N PHE A 150 5.67 5.67 19.98
CA PHE A 150 4.87 5.76 21.19
C PHE A 150 5.73 6.11 22.38
N SER A 151 5.13 6.78 23.33
CA SER A 151 5.66 6.85 24.70
C SER A 151 4.93 5.86 25.58
N ALA A 152 5.66 5.25 26.48
CA ALA A 152 5.13 4.43 27.56
C ALA A 152 5.41 5.13 28.90
N THR A 153 4.37 5.32 29.69
CA THR A 153 4.48 5.98 30.99
C THR A 153 4.07 5.04 32.12
N CYS A 154 4.89 4.91 33.13
CA CYS A 154 4.63 4.14 34.36
C CYS A 154 5.08 4.96 35.56
N ASP A 155 4.20 5.18 36.54
CA ASP A 155 4.48 5.97 37.76
C ASP A 155 5.09 7.36 37.44
N GLY A 156 4.66 8.00 36.35
CA GLY A 156 5.18 9.27 35.87
C GLY A 156 6.56 9.21 35.19
N TYR A 157 7.16 8.02 35.06
CA TYR A 157 8.36 7.79 34.26
C TYR A 157 7.96 7.51 32.82
N GLU A 158 8.45 8.30 31.89
CA GLU A 158 8.16 8.16 30.45
C GLU A 158 9.39 7.62 29.71
N LYS A 159 9.13 6.72 28.76
CA LYS A 159 10.12 6.19 27.84
C LYS A 159 9.55 6.17 26.42
N MET A 160 10.28 6.81 25.49
CA MET A 160 9.92 6.81 24.07
C MET A 160 10.43 5.58 23.35
N SER A 161 9.65 5.11 22.37
CA SER A 161 10.09 4.15 21.38
C SER A 161 11.01 4.81 20.33
N GLY A 162 11.74 4.00 19.57
CA GLY A 162 12.27 4.41 18.27
C GLY A 162 11.19 4.46 17.21
N ASP A 163 11.61 4.68 15.97
CA ASP A 163 10.72 4.70 14.81
C ASP A 163 10.10 3.33 14.53
N ILE A 164 8.81 3.33 14.23
CA ILE A 164 8.05 2.20 13.73
C ILE A 164 7.60 2.58 12.32
N VAL A 165 8.18 1.93 11.32
CA VAL A 165 7.89 2.23 9.91
C VAL A 165 6.76 1.33 9.40
N VAL A 166 5.63 1.94 9.06
CA VAL A 166 4.51 1.27 8.41
C VAL A 166 4.56 1.55 6.91
N THR A 167 4.65 0.49 6.10
CA THR A 167 4.61 0.60 4.65
C THR A 167 3.25 0.13 4.15
N VAL A 168 2.49 1.04 3.56
CA VAL A 168 1.21 0.74 2.93
C VAL A 168 1.45 0.50 1.45
N GLN A 169 1.11 -0.69 0.97
CA GLN A 169 1.19 -1.09 -0.43
C GLN A 169 -0.14 -0.88 -1.12
N LYS A 170 -0.13 -0.80 -2.46
CA LYS A 170 -1.36 -0.77 -3.25
C LYS A 170 -2.17 -2.05 -3.01
N ALA A 171 -3.48 -1.91 -2.87
CA ALA A 171 -4.40 -3.03 -2.77
C ALA A 171 -4.76 -3.58 -4.16
N ASN A 172 -5.12 -4.86 -4.22
CA ASN A 172 -5.68 -5.43 -5.44
C ASN A 172 -7.18 -5.09 -5.56
N ILE A 173 -7.62 -4.78 -6.77
CA ILE A 173 -9.04 -4.56 -7.06
C ILE A 173 -9.75 -5.91 -6.97
N ARG A 174 -10.77 -6.01 -6.11
CA ARG A 174 -11.56 -7.24 -5.95
C ARG A 174 -12.38 -7.52 -7.21
N SER A 175 -12.43 -8.77 -7.65
CA SER A 175 -13.14 -9.19 -8.87
C SER A 175 -14.62 -8.82 -8.87
N GLY A 176 -15.30 -8.86 -7.72
CA GLY A 176 -16.71 -8.47 -7.60
C GLY A 176 -17.00 -6.98 -7.83
N LEU A 177 -15.98 -6.13 -7.97
CA LEU A 177 -16.10 -4.71 -8.29
C LEU A 177 -15.86 -4.41 -9.78
N ILE A 178 -15.53 -5.45 -10.56
CA ILE A 178 -15.30 -5.37 -11.99
C ILE A 178 -16.43 -6.09 -12.71
N THR A 179 -17.13 -5.37 -13.58
CA THR A 179 -18.06 -5.95 -14.54
C THR A 179 -17.32 -6.08 -15.87
N PRO A 180 -16.99 -7.29 -16.35
CA PRO A 180 -16.31 -7.48 -17.61
C PRO A 180 -17.11 -6.92 -18.79
N PRO A 181 -16.47 -6.50 -19.89
CA PRO A 181 -17.15 -6.20 -21.14
C PRO A 181 -17.80 -7.48 -21.71
N THR A 182 -18.88 -7.30 -22.45
CA THR A 182 -19.56 -8.41 -23.16
C THR A 182 -19.42 -8.23 -24.67
N ALA A 183 -19.29 -9.35 -25.40
CA ALA A 183 -19.28 -9.34 -26.86
C ALA A 183 -20.60 -8.77 -27.39
N GLN A 184 -20.53 -7.99 -28.47
CA GLN A 184 -21.70 -7.68 -29.28
C GLN A 184 -22.13 -8.91 -30.03
N GLU A 185 -23.43 -9.19 -30.01
CA GLU A 185 -24.00 -10.36 -30.67
C GLU A 185 -24.53 -10.02 -32.07
N ASN A 186 -24.59 -11.04 -32.93
CA ASN A 186 -25.23 -10.96 -34.26
C ASN A 186 -24.64 -9.92 -35.21
N LEU A 187 -23.35 -9.56 -35.02
CA LEU A 187 -22.65 -8.65 -35.94
C LEU A 187 -22.51 -9.31 -37.31
N THR A 188 -22.86 -8.59 -38.36
CA THR A 188 -22.72 -9.02 -39.76
C THR A 188 -21.98 -7.92 -40.52
N TYR A 189 -21.15 -8.30 -41.47
CA TYR A 189 -20.38 -7.35 -42.29
C TYR A 189 -21.28 -6.30 -42.95
N THR A 190 -20.98 -5.06 -42.75
CA THR A 190 -21.70 -3.90 -43.30
C THR A 190 -20.84 -3.02 -44.19
N GLY A 191 -19.52 -3.24 -44.20
CA GLY A 191 -18.55 -2.33 -44.81
C GLY A 191 -18.26 -1.08 -43.99
N GLN A 192 -18.83 -0.97 -42.77
CA GLN A 192 -18.60 0.15 -41.82
C GLN A 192 -18.03 -0.38 -40.52
N GLU A 193 -17.37 0.46 -39.78
CA GLU A 193 -16.91 0.15 -38.42
C GLU A 193 -18.10 -0.14 -37.49
N GLN A 194 -17.98 -1.22 -36.73
CA GLN A 194 -18.97 -1.65 -35.74
C GLN A 194 -18.30 -1.84 -34.38
N ALA A 195 -18.93 -1.41 -33.31
CA ALA A 195 -18.46 -1.68 -31.95
C ALA A 195 -18.46 -3.19 -31.71
N LEU A 196 -17.35 -3.70 -31.16
CA LEU A 196 -17.17 -5.13 -30.94
C LEU A 196 -17.73 -5.58 -29.60
N ILE A 197 -17.80 -4.70 -28.61
CA ILE A 197 -18.21 -5.00 -27.24
C ILE A 197 -19.17 -3.97 -26.68
N THR A 198 -19.95 -4.37 -25.69
CA THR A 198 -20.51 -3.46 -24.70
C THR A 198 -19.47 -3.23 -23.61
N ALA A 199 -19.30 -1.97 -23.19
CA ALA A 199 -18.30 -1.59 -22.19
C ALA A 199 -18.48 -2.35 -20.88
N GLY A 200 -17.36 -2.79 -20.32
CA GLY A 200 -17.30 -3.18 -18.92
C GLY A 200 -17.24 -1.97 -18.00
N SER A 201 -17.28 -2.20 -16.70
CA SER A 201 -17.17 -1.14 -15.70
C SER A 201 -16.33 -1.59 -14.51
N VAL A 202 -15.82 -0.61 -13.77
CA VAL A 202 -15.19 -0.80 -12.46
C VAL A 202 -15.74 0.25 -11.50
N THR A 203 -16.05 -0.18 -10.28
CA THR A 203 -16.60 0.72 -9.26
C THR A 203 -15.45 1.30 -8.41
N ASN A 204 -15.20 2.60 -8.52
CA ASN A 204 -14.40 3.45 -7.64
C ASN A 204 -12.88 3.21 -7.51
N TYR A 205 -12.25 2.28 -8.25
CA TYR A 205 -10.85 1.92 -7.99
C TYR A 205 -9.94 2.00 -9.21
N GLY A 206 -10.40 2.61 -10.28
CA GLY A 206 -9.60 2.76 -11.49
C GLY A 206 -10.43 2.99 -12.73
N THR A 207 -9.81 2.70 -13.89
CA THR A 207 -10.40 2.94 -15.20
C THR A 207 -10.25 1.73 -16.10
N MET A 208 -11.36 1.29 -16.72
CA MET A 208 -11.39 0.22 -17.71
C MET A 208 -10.74 0.68 -19.01
N GLN A 209 -9.89 -0.15 -19.58
CA GLN A 209 -9.23 0.08 -20.87
C GLN A 209 -9.29 -1.17 -21.74
N TYR A 210 -9.27 -0.96 -23.06
CA TYR A 210 -9.42 -2.00 -24.09
C TYR A 210 -8.31 -1.92 -25.14
N SER A 211 -8.01 -3.07 -25.75
CA SER A 211 -7.09 -3.20 -26.89
C SER A 211 -7.50 -4.36 -27.78
N LEU A 212 -7.14 -4.33 -29.05
CA LEU A 212 -7.28 -5.48 -29.97
C LEU A 212 -6.13 -6.47 -29.89
N THR A 213 -5.09 -6.15 -29.11
CA THR A 213 -3.93 -7.03 -28.89
C THR A 213 -3.55 -7.03 -27.42
N GLU A 214 -3.11 -8.19 -26.90
CA GLU A 214 -2.78 -8.34 -25.46
C GLU A 214 -1.73 -7.31 -24.98
N ASN A 215 -0.68 -7.14 -25.75
CA ASN A 215 0.45 -6.26 -25.42
C ASN A 215 0.43 -4.93 -26.19
N GLY A 216 -0.73 -4.54 -26.74
CA GLY A 216 -0.89 -3.33 -27.52
C GLY A 216 -1.16 -2.09 -26.68
N ALA A 217 -1.48 -1.00 -27.39
CA ALA A 217 -1.94 0.23 -26.74
C ALA A 217 -3.37 0.04 -26.24
N TYR A 218 -3.56 0.24 -24.94
CA TYR A 218 -4.88 0.21 -24.31
C TYR A 218 -5.44 1.63 -24.23
N SER A 219 -6.73 1.78 -24.48
CA SER A 219 -7.48 3.04 -24.33
C SER A 219 -8.87 2.81 -23.74
N GLN A 220 -9.55 3.87 -23.36
CA GLN A 220 -10.94 3.80 -22.89
C GLN A 220 -11.96 3.67 -24.03
N ALA A 221 -11.52 3.92 -25.29
CA ALA A 221 -12.39 3.81 -26.45
C ALA A 221 -12.82 2.35 -26.66
N ILE A 222 -14.08 2.16 -27.04
CA ILE A 222 -14.59 0.84 -27.41
C ILE A 222 -13.94 0.40 -28.73
N PRO A 223 -13.28 -0.77 -28.78
CA PRO A 223 -12.71 -1.28 -30.01
C PRO A 223 -13.78 -1.54 -31.08
N THR A 224 -13.43 -1.21 -32.33
CA THR A 224 -14.29 -1.42 -33.49
C THR A 224 -13.66 -2.43 -34.45
N GLY A 225 -14.48 -3.02 -35.30
CA GLY A 225 -14.08 -3.89 -36.39
C GLY A 225 -14.93 -3.62 -37.64
N THR A 226 -14.36 -3.81 -38.84
CA THR A 226 -15.03 -3.61 -40.12
C THR A 226 -15.20 -4.94 -40.84
N ASP A 227 -14.14 -5.76 -40.87
CA ASP A 227 -14.10 -6.98 -41.67
C ASP A 227 -14.79 -8.18 -40.98
N ALA A 228 -15.36 -9.05 -41.78
CA ALA A 228 -15.87 -10.32 -41.28
C ALA A 228 -14.73 -11.19 -40.77
N GLY A 229 -14.88 -11.68 -39.54
CA GLY A 229 -13.84 -12.47 -38.88
C GLY A 229 -14.04 -12.52 -37.38
N THR A 230 -13.10 -13.16 -36.70
CA THR A 230 -13.06 -13.22 -35.24
C THR A 230 -12.07 -12.22 -34.70
N TYR A 231 -12.48 -11.44 -33.73
CA TYR A 231 -11.70 -10.46 -33.03
C TYR A 231 -11.52 -10.90 -31.58
N THR A 232 -10.35 -10.61 -31.01
CA THR A 232 -10.12 -10.75 -29.58
C THR A 232 -9.97 -9.36 -28.97
N VAL A 233 -10.91 -8.98 -28.14
CA VAL A 233 -10.83 -7.71 -27.39
C VAL A 233 -10.26 -8.00 -26.03
N TRP A 234 -9.08 -7.44 -25.76
CA TRP A 234 -8.43 -7.47 -24.46
C TRP A 234 -8.88 -6.29 -23.61
N TYR A 235 -9.04 -6.51 -22.33
CA TYR A 235 -9.41 -5.47 -21.38
C TYR A 235 -8.63 -5.62 -20.08
N ARG A 236 -8.42 -4.50 -19.41
CA ARG A 236 -7.80 -4.42 -18.09
C ARG A 236 -8.34 -3.22 -17.33
N VAL A 237 -8.15 -3.20 -16.02
CA VAL A 237 -8.35 -2.01 -15.20
C VAL A 237 -7.00 -1.40 -14.85
N ILE A 238 -6.82 -0.13 -15.14
CA ILE A 238 -5.74 0.69 -14.58
C ILE A 238 -6.22 1.17 -13.22
N GLY A 239 -5.57 0.69 -12.16
CA GLY A 239 -5.88 1.07 -10.79
C GLY A 239 -5.56 2.55 -10.55
N ASP A 240 -6.22 3.13 -9.56
CA ASP A 240 -5.92 4.48 -9.07
C ASP A 240 -4.57 4.52 -8.30
N GLU A 241 -4.30 5.62 -7.59
CA GLU A 241 -3.08 5.79 -6.81
C GLU A 241 -2.94 4.75 -5.67
N ASN A 242 -4.05 4.16 -5.22
CA ASN A 242 -4.13 3.22 -4.10
C ASN A 242 -4.32 1.76 -4.51
N HIS A 243 -4.54 1.48 -5.81
CA HIS A 243 -4.83 0.13 -6.29
C HIS A 243 -3.89 -0.30 -7.42
N ASN A 244 -3.63 -1.60 -7.48
CA ASN A 244 -2.86 -2.23 -8.54
C ASN A 244 -3.68 -2.32 -9.84
N ASN A 245 -2.99 -2.29 -10.99
CA ASN A 245 -3.60 -2.66 -12.25
C ASN A 245 -4.00 -4.14 -12.23
N THR A 246 -5.08 -4.49 -12.94
CA THR A 246 -5.41 -5.91 -13.14
C THR A 246 -4.56 -6.51 -14.26
N ALA A 247 -4.38 -7.83 -14.24
CA ALA A 247 -3.91 -8.55 -15.41
C ALA A 247 -4.92 -8.38 -16.56
N PRO A 248 -4.44 -8.36 -17.83
CA PRO A 248 -5.33 -8.37 -18.99
C PRO A 248 -6.19 -9.64 -19.03
N ALA A 249 -7.44 -9.47 -19.45
CA ALA A 249 -8.35 -10.55 -19.80
C ALA A 249 -8.96 -10.26 -21.17
N SER A 250 -9.62 -11.23 -21.78
CA SER A 250 -10.13 -11.07 -23.14
C SER A 250 -11.55 -11.59 -23.31
N VAL A 251 -12.22 -11.06 -24.32
CA VAL A 251 -13.50 -11.54 -24.84
C VAL A 251 -13.38 -11.70 -26.35
N ALA A 252 -13.85 -12.83 -26.87
CA ALA A 252 -13.92 -13.08 -28.31
C ALA A 252 -15.26 -12.58 -28.87
N VAL A 253 -15.22 -11.98 -30.05
CA VAL A 253 -16.38 -11.50 -30.79
C VAL A 253 -16.21 -11.77 -32.27
N SER A 254 -17.30 -12.05 -32.99
CA SER A 254 -17.22 -12.32 -34.42
C SER A 254 -18.16 -11.43 -35.21
N ILE A 255 -17.64 -10.89 -36.32
CA ILE A 255 -18.45 -10.28 -37.38
C ILE A 255 -18.67 -11.34 -38.44
N GLY A 256 -19.92 -11.76 -38.64
CA GLY A 256 -20.31 -12.73 -39.63
C GLY A 256 -20.19 -12.19 -41.05
N LYS A 257 -20.00 -13.07 -42.05
CA LYS A 257 -20.06 -12.67 -43.44
C LYS A 257 -21.47 -12.24 -43.78
N LYS A 258 -21.59 -11.19 -44.58
CA LYS A 258 -22.88 -10.78 -45.15
C LYS A 258 -23.36 -11.86 -46.13
N PRO A 259 -24.57 -12.40 -45.99
CA PRO A 259 -25.15 -13.30 -47.00
C PRO A 259 -25.25 -12.56 -48.36
N LEU A 260 -24.89 -13.25 -49.43
CA LEU A 260 -25.02 -12.73 -50.79
C LEU A 260 -26.23 -13.42 -51.46
N THR A 261 -27.13 -12.61 -51.98
CA THR A 261 -28.25 -13.10 -52.81
C THR A 261 -28.02 -12.71 -54.24
N ILE A 262 -28.04 -13.69 -55.15
CA ILE A 262 -28.01 -13.44 -56.61
C ILE A 262 -29.40 -12.92 -57.00
N THR A 263 -29.45 -11.68 -57.49
CA THR A 263 -30.72 -11.03 -57.89
C THR A 263 -30.99 -11.13 -59.40
N GLY A 264 -29.97 -11.48 -60.15
CA GLY A 264 -30.14 -11.71 -61.59
C GLY A 264 -28.95 -12.42 -62.22
N VAL A 265 -29.22 -13.23 -63.20
CA VAL A 265 -28.21 -13.87 -64.05
C VAL A 265 -28.63 -13.65 -65.50
N THR A 266 -27.71 -13.17 -66.31
CA THR A 266 -27.94 -12.98 -67.75
C THR A 266 -26.97 -13.88 -68.50
N ALA A 267 -27.51 -14.71 -69.37
CA ALA A 267 -26.74 -15.55 -70.31
C ALA A 267 -26.92 -15.03 -71.75
N ALA A 268 -25.83 -15.09 -72.51
CA ALA A 268 -25.88 -14.78 -73.94
C ALA A 268 -26.48 -15.96 -74.70
N SER A 269 -27.29 -15.67 -75.67
CA SER A 269 -27.75 -16.70 -76.67
C SER A 269 -26.56 -17.05 -77.56
N LYS A 270 -26.37 -18.36 -77.79
CA LYS A 270 -25.35 -18.81 -78.78
C LYS A 270 -26.00 -19.81 -79.79
N PRO A 271 -25.53 -19.78 -81.04
CA PRO A 271 -25.82 -20.87 -81.98
C PRO A 271 -25.31 -22.21 -81.41
N TYR A 272 -25.98 -23.32 -81.83
CA TYR A 272 -25.50 -24.64 -81.45
C TYR A 272 -24.10 -24.90 -81.99
N ASP A 273 -23.17 -25.20 -81.17
CA ASP A 273 -21.75 -25.45 -81.44
C ASP A 273 -21.27 -26.81 -80.95
N GLY A 274 -22.20 -27.69 -80.59
CA GLY A 274 -21.88 -29.03 -80.09
C GLY A 274 -21.40 -29.07 -78.62
N THR A 275 -21.48 -27.95 -77.88
CA THR A 275 -21.10 -27.87 -76.47
C THR A 275 -22.27 -27.39 -75.61
N THR A 276 -22.25 -27.80 -74.36
CA THR A 276 -23.20 -27.36 -73.30
C THR A 276 -22.78 -26.15 -72.56
N ASN A 277 -21.62 -25.52 -72.89
CA ASN A 277 -21.12 -24.33 -72.18
C ASN A 277 -22.02 -23.15 -72.46
N ALA A 278 -22.45 -22.44 -71.40
CA ALA A 278 -23.19 -21.19 -71.46
C ALA A 278 -22.31 -20.00 -71.05
N ASP A 279 -22.36 -18.90 -71.84
CA ASP A 279 -21.73 -17.67 -71.52
C ASP A 279 -22.59 -16.82 -70.64
N ILE A 280 -22.20 -16.67 -69.39
CA ILE A 280 -22.84 -15.78 -68.43
C ILE A 280 -22.33 -14.34 -68.64
N SER A 281 -23.19 -13.48 -69.15
CA SER A 281 -22.84 -12.07 -69.46
C SER A 281 -22.96 -11.15 -68.27
N GLY A 282 -23.73 -11.50 -67.24
CA GLY A 282 -23.85 -10.69 -66.03
C GLY A 282 -24.43 -11.49 -64.86
N VAL A 283 -23.93 -11.19 -63.68
CA VAL A 283 -24.52 -11.63 -62.39
C VAL A 283 -24.65 -10.40 -61.54
N THR A 284 -25.83 -10.20 -60.98
CA THR A 284 -26.10 -9.09 -60.07
C THR A 284 -26.36 -9.63 -58.67
N PHE A 285 -25.85 -8.93 -57.67
CA PHE A 285 -25.98 -9.25 -56.27
C PHE A 285 -26.74 -8.16 -55.54
N ASP A 286 -27.48 -8.53 -54.52
CA ASP A 286 -28.18 -7.56 -53.66
C ASP A 286 -27.21 -6.63 -52.95
N GLY A 287 -27.21 -5.35 -53.37
CA GLY A 287 -26.52 -4.25 -52.71
C GLY A 287 -24.97 -4.25 -52.78
N MET A 288 -24.36 -5.05 -53.68
CA MET A 288 -22.89 -5.12 -53.78
C MET A 288 -22.41 -5.11 -55.24
N ASN A 289 -21.41 -4.32 -55.55
CA ASN A 289 -20.68 -4.32 -56.83
C ASN A 289 -19.47 -5.25 -56.74
N LEU A 290 -19.67 -6.52 -57.06
CA LEU A 290 -18.64 -7.53 -57.08
C LEU A 290 -18.05 -7.69 -58.49
N LYS A 291 -16.73 -7.94 -58.57
CA LYS A 291 -16.01 -8.14 -59.81
C LYS A 291 -15.83 -9.63 -60.10
N ARG A 292 -16.28 -10.05 -61.28
CA ARG A 292 -16.05 -11.42 -61.75
C ARG A 292 -14.57 -11.70 -61.95
N GLY A 293 -14.14 -12.91 -61.52
CA GLY A 293 -12.75 -13.34 -61.59
C GLY A 293 -11.88 -12.89 -60.39
N THR A 294 -12.30 -11.87 -59.64
CA THR A 294 -11.65 -11.40 -58.40
C THR A 294 -12.45 -11.81 -57.19
N ASP A 295 -13.74 -11.44 -57.17
CA ASP A 295 -14.60 -11.58 -56.00
C ASP A 295 -15.50 -12.84 -56.10
N TYR A 296 -15.81 -13.29 -57.33
CA TYR A 296 -16.57 -14.48 -57.56
C TYR A 296 -16.24 -15.15 -58.90
N THR A 297 -16.54 -16.43 -59.02
CA THR A 297 -16.54 -17.17 -60.28
C THR A 297 -17.94 -17.73 -60.53
N VAL A 298 -18.32 -17.85 -61.77
CA VAL A 298 -19.58 -18.49 -62.18
C VAL A 298 -19.33 -19.41 -63.35
N THR A 299 -19.92 -20.58 -63.28
CA THR A 299 -19.97 -21.55 -64.38
C THR A 299 -21.44 -21.88 -64.64
N ALA A 300 -21.80 -22.12 -65.91
CA ALA A 300 -23.12 -22.59 -66.30
C ALA A 300 -23.05 -23.56 -67.48
N SER A 301 -24.02 -24.40 -67.61
CA SER A 301 -24.17 -25.28 -68.73
C SER A 301 -25.64 -25.30 -69.20
N PHE A 302 -25.86 -25.56 -70.45
CA PHE A 302 -27.19 -25.91 -70.96
C PHE A 302 -27.49 -27.42 -70.71
N ASP A 303 -28.71 -27.70 -70.38
CA ASP A 303 -29.21 -29.06 -70.27
C ASP A 303 -29.40 -29.74 -71.68
#